data_2179855a83d8ccaddfd45b4da850d934
#
_entry.id   2179855a83d8ccaddfd45b4da850d934
#
_cell.length_a   1.000
_cell.length_b   1.000
_cell.length_c   1.000
_cell.angle_alpha   90.00
_cell.angle_beta   90.00
_cell.angle_gamma   90.00
#
_symmetry.space_group_name_H-M   'P 1'
#
loop_
_entity.id
_entity.type
_entity.pdbx_description
1 polymer ?
#
loop_
_entity_poly.entity_id
_entity_poly.type
_entity_poly.pdbx_seq_one_letter_code
_entity_poly.pdbx_strand_id
1 'polypeptide(L)'
;VPHSPTDVRALGADFAMFSSHKMCGPSGVGVLWGREALLEAMPPFLGGGNMISEVRLDGFKCAELPAKFEAGTPPITEVVGLGAAVEFLNGVGMANIRQHEIAMSSYVLEMLTSRFGDDITIHGPRNPELRGSTFSFAFRGIHPHDLSQVLDQSNVCVRAGHHCAKPLMKIIGANATARASFYLYNTTQDADALADALDSASDIF
;
A
#
# COMPACT_ATOMS: atom_id res chain seq x y z
N VAL A 1 7.12 1.59 2.03
CA VAL A 1 8.24 1.92 1.14
C VAL A 1 7.88 3.04 0.17
N PRO A 2 6.75 3.03 -0.57
CA PRO A 2 6.54 4.02 -1.62
C PRO A 2 6.15 5.43 -1.12
N HIS A 3 5.81 5.59 0.15
CA HIS A 3 5.23 6.82 0.71
C HIS A 3 6.22 7.71 1.46
N SER A 4 7.37 7.18 1.85
CA SER A 4 8.39 7.92 2.60
C SER A 4 9.75 7.26 2.44
N PRO A 5 10.85 8.01 2.70
CA PRO A 5 12.17 7.40 2.81
C PRO A 5 12.12 6.26 3.84
N THR A 6 12.60 5.08 3.44
CA THR A 6 12.57 3.89 4.30
C THR A 6 13.95 3.28 4.39
N ASP A 7 14.53 3.30 5.58
CA ASP A 7 15.77 2.58 5.90
C ASP A 7 15.43 1.37 6.77
N VAL A 8 15.50 0.18 6.17
CA VAL A 8 15.18 -1.09 6.84
C VAL A 8 16.14 -1.40 7.99
N ARG A 9 17.38 -0.89 7.95
CA ARG A 9 18.35 -1.07 9.03
C ARG A 9 18.03 -0.17 10.21
N ALA A 10 17.66 1.09 9.94
CA ALA A 10 17.22 2.03 10.99
C ALA A 10 15.93 1.58 11.68
N LEU A 11 15.05 0.88 10.96
CA LEU A 11 13.85 0.25 11.55
C LEU A 11 14.18 -0.92 12.48
N GLY A 12 15.42 -1.44 12.47
CA GLY A 12 15.80 -2.63 13.23
C GLY A 12 15.13 -3.91 12.72
N ALA A 13 14.65 -3.92 11.49
CA ALA A 13 13.97 -5.07 10.91
C ALA A 13 14.93 -6.23 10.67
N ASP A 14 14.45 -7.46 10.86
CA ASP A 14 15.12 -8.67 10.45
C ASP A 14 14.74 -9.05 9.01
N PHE A 15 13.49 -8.79 8.63
CA PHE A 15 12.95 -8.97 7.30
C PHE A 15 12.06 -7.79 6.92
N ALA A 16 12.08 -7.41 5.65
CA ALA A 16 11.15 -6.44 5.08
C ALA A 16 10.68 -6.91 3.70
N MET A 17 9.41 -6.69 3.39
CA MET A 17 8.86 -7.10 2.11
C MET A 17 7.98 -5.99 1.52
N PHE A 18 7.99 -5.89 0.20
CA PHE A 18 7.13 -4.96 -0.52
C PHE A 18 6.80 -5.47 -1.92
N SER A 19 5.73 -4.92 -2.50
CA SER A 19 5.24 -5.29 -3.82
C SER A 19 5.46 -4.16 -4.81
N SER A 20 5.93 -4.48 -5.99
CA SER A 20 6.19 -3.53 -7.07
C SER A 20 4.94 -2.71 -7.46
N HIS A 21 3.77 -3.35 -7.60
CA HIS A 21 2.53 -2.68 -8.00
C HIS A 21 2.02 -1.64 -7.00
N LYS A 22 2.57 -1.59 -5.78
CA LYS A 22 2.24 -0.55 -4.79
C LYS A 22 3.22 0.61 -4.80
N MET A 23 4.20 0.61 -5.72
CA MET A 23 5.22 1.64 -5.85
C MET A 23 5.47 2.02 -7.32
N CYS A 24 4.40 2.25 -8.07
CA CYS A 24 4.41 2.62 -9.49
C CYS A 24 5.02 1.59 -10.44
N GLY A 25 5.28 0.38 -9.97
CA GLY A 25 5.84 -0.70 -10.79
C GLY A 25 4.79 -1.73 -11.22
N PRO A 26 5.19 -2.73 -12.02
CA PRO A 26 4.29 -3.76 -12.53
C PRO A 26 3.79 -4.70 -11.40
N SER A 27 2.68 -5.37 -11.66
CA SER A 27 2.25 -6.53 -10.88
C SER A 27 3.15 -7.75 -11.15
N GLY A 28 3.07 -8.77 -10.29
CA GLY A 28 3.77 -10.04 -10.51
C GLY A 28 5.16 -10.13 -9.88
N VAL A 29 5.70 -9.05 -9.33
CA VAL A 29 7.00 -9.05 -8.64
C VAL A 29 6.92 -8.34 -7.29
N GLY A 30 7.68 -8.86 -6.34
CA GLY A 30 7.92 -8.25 -5.04
C GLY A 30 9.35 -8.52 -4.58
N VAL A 31 9.73 -7.88 -3.50
CA VAL A 31 11.08 -7.99 -2.91
C VAL A 31 10.97 -8.44 -1.46
N LEU A 32 11.78 -9.41 -1.08
CA LEU A 32 12.09 -9.73 0.30
C LEU A 32 13.52 -9.26 0.58
N TRP A 33 13.65 -8.36 1.53
CA TRP A 33 14.93 -8.03 2.16
C TRP A 33 15.06 -8.79 3.48
N GLY A 34 16.22 -9.32 3.78
CA GLY A 34 16.53 -9.96 5.04
C GLY A 34 17.97 -9.75 5.46
N ARG A 35 18.26 -9.87 6.76
CA ARG A 35 19.63 -9.88 7.27
C ARG A 35 20.35 -11.10 6.72
N GLU A 36 21.53 -10.90 6.15
CA GLU A 36 22.32 -11.95 5.48
C GLU A 36 22.48 -13.20 6.34
N ALA A 37 22.89 -13.05 7.59
CA ALA A 37 23.09 -14.17 8.50
C ALA A 37 21.79 -14.99 8.75
N LEU A 38 20.63 -14.35 8.73
CA LEU A 38 19.34 -15.05 8.84
C LEU A 38 19.00 -15.78 7.55
N LEU A 39 19.18 -15.13 6.41
CA LEU A 39 18.96 -15.75 5.10
C LEU A 39 19.91 -16.95 4.87
N GLU A 40 21.15 -16.86 5.31
CA GLU A 40 22.11 -17.97 5.24
C GLU A 40 21.65 -19.16 6.09
N ALA A 41 21.14 -18.91 7.30
CA ALA A 41 20.69 -19.96 8.22
C ALA A 41 19.34 -20.60 7.81
N MET A 42 18.50 -19.88 7.04
CA MET A 42 17.20 -20.39 6.60
C MET A 42 17.36 -21.49 5.53
N PRO A 43 16.52 -22.53 5.53
CA PRO A 43 16.40 -23.42 4.38
C PRO A 43 15.78 -22.70 3.18
N PRO A 44 16.00 -23.18 1.94
CA PRO A 44 15.32 -22.63 0.77
C PRO A 44 13.81 -22.86 0.91
N PHE A 45 13.04 -21.90 0.39
CA PHE A 45 11.57 -21.97 0.46
C PHE A 45 10.98 -22.80 -0.68
N LEU A 46 11.52 -22.68 -1.88
CA LEU A 46 11.14 -23.45 -3.07
C LEU A 46 12.39 -24.14 -3.65
N GLY A 47 12.19 -25.28 -4.29
CA GLY A 47 13.23 -25.96 -5.07
C GLY A 47 12.99 -25.78 -6.57
N GLY A 48 14.07 -25.66 -7.35
CA GLY A 48 13.99 -25.53 -8.79
C GLY A 48 15.33 -25.14 -9.42
N GLY A 49 15.33 -24.86 -10.71
CA GLY A 49 16.49 -24.29 -11.40
C GLY A 49 16.92 -22.97 -10.77
N ASN A 50 18.11 -22.51 -11.03
CA ASN A 50 18.74 -21.28 -10.56
C ASN A 50 19.11 -21.26 -9.06
N MET A 51 18.28 -21.83 -8.17
CA MET A 51 18.52 -21.83 -6.72
C MET A 51 19.45 -22.94 -6.25
N ILE A 52 19.91 -23.84 -7.09
CA ILE A 52 20.77 -24.99 -6.82
C ILE A 52 22.13 -24.85 -7.48
N SER A 53 23.19 -25.28 -6.79
CA SER A 53 24.57 -25.37 -7.32
C SER A 53 24.95 -26.81 -7.67
N GLU A 54 24.33 -27.80 -7.05
CA GLU A 54 24.57 -29.22 -7.29
C GLU A 54 23.30 -30.03 -7.02
N VAL A 55 23.04 -31.05 -7.88
CA VAL A 55 21.95 -32.00 -7.68
C VAL A 55 22.48 -33.42 -7.75
N ARG A 56 22.06 -34.25 -6.80
CA ARG A 56 22.32 -35.68 -6.72
C ARG A 56 21.02 -36.44 -6.55
N LEU A 57 21.03 -37.76 -6.70
CA LEU A 57 19.82 -38.59 -6.51
C LEU A 57 19.29 -38.55 -5.08
N ASP A 58 20.16 -38.33 -4.11
CA ASP A 58 19.87 -38.30 -2.67
C ASP A 58 19.72 -36.91 -2.08
N GLY A 59 19.85 -35.83 -2.89
CA GLY A 59 19.76 -34.47 -2.40
C GLY A 59 20.28 -33.41 -3.36
N PHE A 60 20.38 -32.20 -2.85
CA PHE A 60 20.91 -31.06 -3.58
C PHE A 60 21.65 -30.09 -2.68
N LYS A 61 22.51 -29.27 -3.27
CA LYS A 61 23.16 -28.13 -2.64
C LYS A 61 22.60 -26.85 -3.21
N CYS A 62 22.19 -25.92 -2.31
CA CYS A 62 21.70 -24.60 -2.73
C CYS A 62 22.81 -23.78 -3.36
N ALA A 63 22.42 -22.86 -4.23
CA ALA A 63 23.23 -21.73 -4.63
C ALA A 63 23.43 -20.75 -3.45
N GLU A 64 24.33 -19.81 -3.61
CA GLU A 64 24.52 -18.73 -2.65
C GLU A 64 23.37 -17.71 -2.71
N LEU A 65 23.32 -16.81 -1.72
CA LEU A 65 22.39 -15.70 -1.72
C LEU A 65 22.71 -14.74 -2.90
N PRO A 66 21.72 -14.11 -3.54
CA PRO A 66 20.27 -14.25 -3.30
C PRO A 66 19.63 -15.45 -4.01
N ALA A 67 20.32 -16.10 -4.95
CA ALA A 67 19.79 -17.16 -5.81
C ALA A 67 19.17 -18.34 -5.03
N LYS A 68 19.67 -18.62 -3.82
CA LYS A 68 19.11 -19.63 -2.90
C LYS A 68 17.59 -19.55 -2.72
N PHE A 69 17.01 -18.35 -2.80
CA PHE A 69 15.57 -18.11 -2.64
C PHE A 69 14.84 -17.77 -3.94
N GLU A 70 15.54 -17.84 -5.08
CA GLU A 70 15.00 -17.48 -6.40
C GLU A 70 14.91 -18.72 -7.30
N ALA A 71 13.94 -19.59 -6.99
CA ALA A 71 13.74 -20.84 -7.74
C ALA A 71 13.05 -20.60 -9.09
N GLY A 72 13.66 -21.11 -10.16
CA GLY A 72 13.16 -21.03 -11.52
C GLY A 72 13.56 -19.74 -12.24
N THR A 73 13.05 -19.55 -13.46
CA THR A 73 13.27 -18.33 -14.23
C THR A 73 12.60 -17.15 -13.53
N PRO A 74 13.33 -16.07 -13.20
CA PRO A 74 12.75 -14.91 -12.53
C PRO A 74 11.78 -14.18 -13.47
N PRO A 75 10.84 -13.38 -12.94
CA PRO A 75 9.94 -12.53 -13.71
C PRO A 75 10.70 -11.32 -14.30
N ILE A 76 11.48 -11.57 -15.35
CA ILE A 76 12.48 -10.64 -15.90
C ILE A 76 11.88 -9.30 -16.27
N THR A 77 10.76 -9.31 -17.00
CA THR A 77 10.08 -8.09 -17.46
C THR A 77 9.62 -7.23 -16.27
N GLU A 78 9.04 -7.89 -15.26
CA GLU A 78 8.53 -7.21 -14.06
C GLU A 78 9.67 -6.66 -13.19
N VAL A 79 10.80 -7.36 -13.12
CA VAL A 79 11.99 -6.89 -12.40
C VAL A 79 12.59 -5.65 -13.08
N VAL A 80 12.68 -5.64 -14.41
CA VAL A 80 13.12 -4.46 -15.17
C VAL A 80 12.15 -3.29 -14.95
N GLY A 81 10.84 -3.56 -15.00
CA GLY A 81 9.82 -2.56 -14.71
C GLY A 81 9.87 -2.02 -13.27
N LEU A 82 10.18 -2.87 -12.28
CA LEU A 82 10.42 -2.42 -10.90
C LEU A 82 11.63 -1.51 -10.81
N GLY A 83 12.72 -1.83 -11.53
CA GLY A 83 13.91 -0.96 -11.62
C GLY A 83 13.56 0.43 -12.13
N ALA A 84 12.81 0.52 -13.23
CA ALA A 84 12.33 1.80 -13.77
C ALA A 84 11.43 2.56 -12.77
N ALA A 85 10.56 1.87 -12.02
CA ALA A 85 9.74 2.49 -10.99
C ALA A 85 10.58 3.06 -9.84
N VAL A 86 11.63 2.37 -9.43
CA VAL A 86 12.59 2.87 -8.41
C VAL A 86 13.30 4.12 -8.90
N GLU A 87 13.77 4.13 -10.15
CA GLU A 87 14.41 5.32 -10.76
C GLU A 87 13.43 6.50 -10.82
N PHE A 88 12.20 6.27 -11.24
CA PHE A 88 11.15 7.28 -11.26
C PHE A 88 10.89 7.88 -9.87
N LEU A 89 10.67 7.05 -8.85
CA LEU A 89 10.41 7.52 -7.48
C LEU A 89 11.62 8.27 -6.89
N ASN A 90 12.83 7.83 -7.18
CA ASN A 90 14.05 8.55 -6.80
C ASN A 90 14.17 9.89 -7.52
N GLY A 91 13.76 9.97 -8.79
CA GLY A 91 13.74 11.21 -9.57
C GLY A 91 12.73 12.23 -9.03
N VAL A 92 11.56 11.79 -8.59
CA VAL A 92 10.58 12.65 -7.87
C VAL A 92 11.12 13.06 -6.49
N GLY A 93 11.82 12.16 -5.83
CA GLY A 93 12.38 12.31 -4.50
C GLY A 93 11.41 11.87 -3.40
N MET A 94 11.81 10.86 -2.64
CA MET A 94 10.97 10.28 -1.59
C MET A 94 10.55 11.29 -0.51
N ALA A 95 11.40 12.27 -0.21
CA ALA A 95 11.06 13.35 0.72
C ALA A 95 9.96 14.27 0.15
N ASN A 96 9.99 14.57 -1.15
CA ASN A 96 8.96 15.37 -1.83
C ASN A 96 7.62 14.63 -1.84
N ILE A 97 7.63 13.32 -2.11
CA ILE A 97 6.43 12.48 -2.03
C ILE A 97 5.83 12.56 -0.63
N ARG A 98 6.64 12.43 0.40
CA ARG A 98 6.14 12.52 1.79
C ARG A 98 5.56 13.89 2.11
N GLN A 99 6.19 14.97 1.68
CA GLN A 99 5.68 16.33 1.88
C GLN A 99 4.33 16.54 1.17
N HIS A 100 4.21 16.06 -0.06
CA HIS A 100 2.96 16.08 -0.81
C HIS A 100 1.85 15.31 -0.07
N GLU A 101 2.14 14.12 0.45
CA GLU A 101 1.16 13.34 1.20
C GLU A 101 0.74 13.98 2.51
N ILE A 102 1.64 14.67 3.21
CA ILE A 102 1.32 15.44 4.41
C ILE A 102 0.36 16.59 4.05
N ALA A 103 0.66 17.33 2.99
CA ALA A 103 -0.19 18.42 2.52
C ALA A 103 -1.58 17.92 2.09
N MET A 104 -1.64 16.84 1.31
CA MET A 104 -2.90 16.18 0.93
C MET A 104 -3.68 15.69 2.16
N SER A 105 -2.98 15.09 3.13
CA SER A 105 -3.64 14.60 4.35
C SER A 105 -4.22 15.75 5.18
N SER A 106 -3.52 16.87 5.27
CA SER A 106 -4.04 18.08 5.94
C SER A 106 -5.30 18.58 5.25
N TYR A 107 -5.23 18.75 3.92
CA TYR A 107 -6.34 19.23 3.13
C TYR A 107 -7.58 18.33 3.24
N VAL A 108 -7.41 17.02 3.04
CA VAL A 108 -8.52 16.05 3.10
C VAL A 108 -9.16 16.00 4.50
N LEU A 109 -8.37 16.01 5.58
CA LEU A 109 -8.89 16.03 6.94
C LEU A 109 -9.71 17.29 7.22
N GLU A 110 -9.18 18.45 6.84
CA GLU A 110 -9.86 19.74 7.04
C GLU A 110 -11.15 19.80 6.22
N MET A 111 -11.08 19.49 4.95
CA MET A 111 -12.21 19.52 4.00
C MET A 111 -13.33 18.58 4.45
N LEU A 112 -13.05 17.31 4.70
CA LEU A 112 -14.06 16.33 5.11
C LEU A 112 -14.67 16.67 6.47
N THR A 113 -13.86 17.15 7.44
CA THR A 113 -14.35 17.52 8.76
C THR A 113 -15.20 18.78 8.71
N SER A 114 -14.79 19.81 7.94
CA SER A 114 -15.54 21.06 7.81
C SER A 114 -16.85 20.87 7.05
N ARG A 115 -16.88 20.00 6.04
CA ARG A 115 -18.06 19.81 5.19
C ARG A 115 -19.08 18.89 5.82
N PHE A 116 -18.64 17.84 6.52
CA PHE A 116 -19.55 16.77 6.98
C PHE A 116 -19.66 16.66 8.51
N GLY A 117 -18.77 17.30 9.29
CA GLY A 117 -18.86 17.31 10.73
C GLY A 117 -19.02 15.91 11.34
N ASP A 118 -20.13 15.71 12.05
CA ASP A 118 -20.46 14.44 12.73
C ASP A 118 -21.00 13.36 11.79
N ASP A 119 -21.34 13.70 10.54
CA ASP A 119 -21.83 12.77 9.53
C ASP A 119 -20.71 11.82 9.01
N ILE A 120 -19.45 12.20 9.23
CA ILE A 120 -18.31 11.40 8.82
C ILE A 120 -17.41 11.01 9.99
N THR A 121 -17.16 9.73 10.15
CA THR A 121 -16.18 9.22 11.11
C THR A 121 -14.93 8.78 10.38
N ILE A 122 -13.85 9.54 10.49
CA ILE A 122 -12.54 9.21 9.89
C ILE A 122 -11.69 8.49 10.92
N HIS A 123 -11.24 7.28 10.61
CA HIS A 123 -10.38 6.48 11.46
C HIS A 123 -8.89 6.84 11.32
N GLY A 124 -8.13 6.66 12.40
CA GLY A 124 -6.69 6.90 12.44
C GLY A 124 -6.29 8.29 12.96
N PRO A 125 -4.98 8.59 12.98
CA PRO A 125 -4.46 9.85 13.53
C PRO A 125 -5.02 11.07 12.81
N ARG A 126 -5.33 12.13 13.57
CA ARG A 126 -5.73 13.44 13.02
C ARG A 126 -4.51 14.28 12.60
N ASN A 127 -3.34 14.00 13.16
CA ASN A 127 -2.10 14.65 12.74
C ASN A 127 -1.64 14.11 11.38
N PRO A 128 -1.54 14.95 10.32
CA PRO A 128 -1.11 14.52 8.98
C PRO A 128 0.30 13.92 8.95
N GLU A 129 1.17 14.32 9.87
CA GLU A 129 2.53 13.77 9.97
C GLU A 129 2.57 12.34 10.48
N LEU A 130 1.53 11.89 11.20
CA LEU A 130 1.44 10.55 11.78
C LEU A 130 0.60 9.57 10.94
N ARG A 131 0.22 9.98 9.71
CA ARG A 131 -0.57 9.12 8.80
C ARG A 131 -0.03 9.12 7.39
N GLY A 132 -0.39 8.11 6.62
CA GLY A 132 -0.29 8.14 5.17
C GLY A 132 -1.53 8.82 4.56
N SER A 133 -1.48 9.17 3.28
CA SER A 133 -2.60 9.79 2.57
C SER A 133 -3.71 8.78 2.24
N THR A 134 -4.14 8.04 3.27
CA THR A 134 -5.17 7.01 3.21
C THR A 134 -6.20 7.25 4.30
N PHE A 135 -7.48 7.30 3.92
CA PHE A 135 -8.59 7.67 4.80
C PHE A 135 -9.63 6.56 4.79
N SER A 136 -9.69 5.80 5.88
CA SER A 136 -10.79 4.87 6.14
C SER A 136 -11.86 5.61 6.93
N PHE A 137 -13.10 5.54 6.46
CA PHE A 137 -14.19 6.30 7.07
C PHE A 137 -15.53 5.56 7.02
N ALA A 138 -16.43 5.95 7.91
CA ALA A 138 -17.85 5.67 7.85
C ALA A 138 -18.60 6.98 7.57
N PHE A 139 -19.68 6.92 6.80
CA PHE A 139 -20.45 8.09 6.38
C PHE A 139 -21.94 7.85 6.57
N ARG A 140 -22.61 8.65 7.41
CA ARG A 140 -24.07 8.65 7.68
C ARG A 140 -24.68 7.28 7.92
N GLY A 141 -23.92 6.31 8.38
CA GLY A 141 -24.39 4.93 8.57
C GLY A 141 -24.66 4.15 7.27
N ILE A 142 -24.33 4.72 6.12
CA ILE A 142 -24.44 4.06 4.81
C ILE A 142 -23.45 2.90 4.77
N HIS A 143 -23.91 1.73 4.28
CA HIS A 143 -23.03 0.58 4.18
C HIS A 143 -21.89 0.86 3.18
N PRO A 144 -20.61 0.56 3.50
CA PRO A 144 -19.48 0.93 2.65
C PRO A 144 -19.52 0.42 1.21
N HIS A 145 -20.15 -0.74 0.96
CA HIS A 145 -20.34 -1.25 -0.40
C HIS A 145 -21.35 -0.41 -1.19
N ASP A 146 -22.46 -0.02 -0.57
CA ASP A 146 -23.48 0.80 -1.22
C ASP A 146 -22.90 2.20 -1.50
N LEU A 147 -22.19 2.76 -0.51
CA LEU A 147 -21.48 4.02 -0.68
C LEU A 147 -20.47 3.96 -1.84
N SER A 148 -19.68 2.90 -1.94
CA SER A 148 -18.70 2.76 -3.02
C SER A 148 -19.35 2.66 -4.41
N GLN A 149 -20.53 2.06 -4.53
CA GLN A 149 -21.28 1.99 -5.78
C GLN A 149 -21.82 3.36 -6.21
N VAL A 150 -22.28 4.16 -5.26
CA VAL A 150 -22.78 5.52 -5.57
C VAL A 150 -21.60 6.44 -5.96
N LEU A 151 -20.49 6.38 -5.22
CA LEU A 151 -19.29 7.17 -5.55
C LEU A 151 -18.74 6.81 -6.93
N ASP A 152 -18.79 5.54 -7.33
CA ASP A 152 -18.36 5.07 -8.65
C ASP A 152 -19.16 5.72 -9.80
N GLN A 153 -20.43 6.01 -9.61
CA GLN A 153 -21.27 6.73 -10.59
C GLN A 153 -20.76 8.15 -10.85
N SER A 154 -20.03 8.73 -9.90
CA SER A 154 -19.34 10.01 -10.02
C SER A 154 -17.87 9.88 -10.41
N ASN A 155 -17.42 8.72 -10.90
CA ASN A 155 -16.04 8.38 -11.21
C ASN A 155 -15.07 8.51 -10.01
N VAL A 156 -15.58 8.36 -8.79
CA VAL A 156 -14.77 8.35 -7.56
C VAL A 156 -14.63 6.93 -7.04
N CYS A 157 -13.46 6.35 -7.26
CA CYS A 157 -13.17 4.97 -6.87
C CYS A 157 -12.64 4.91 -5.44
N VAL A 158 -13.40 4.27 -4.55
CA VAL A 158 -12.99 3.96 -3.18
C VAL A 158 -13.01 2.45 -2.94
N ARG A 159 -12.26 2.00 -1.96
CA ARG A 159 -12.30 0.59 -1.55
C ARG A 159 -13.26 0.41 -0.37
N ALA A 160 -14.21 -0.52 -0.47
CA ALA A 160 -15.08 -0.93 0.63
C ALA A 160 -14.60 -2.25 1.27
N GLY A 161 -14.76 -2.40 2.58
CA GLY A 161 -14.52 -3.66 3.30
C GLY A 161 -13.51 -3.56 4.45
N HIS A 162 -12.79 -4.66 4.69
CA HIS A 162 -11.85 -4.80 5.83
C HIS A 162 -10.42 -4.34 5.51
N HIS A 163 -10.11 -3.97 4.27
CA HIS A 163 -8.79 -3.48 3.81
C HIS A 163 -7.61 -4.43 4.09
N CYS A 164 -7.85 -5.75 4.08
CA CYS A 164 -6.88 -6.79 4.50
C CYS A 164 -6.43 -6.66 5.97
N ALA A 165 -7.22 -5.99 6.82
CA ALA A 165 -6.91 -5.66 8.22
C ALA A 165 -8.10 -5.99 9.14
N LYS A 166 -8.69 -7.18 9.01
CA LYS A 166 -9.88 -7.59 9.77
C LYS A 166 -9.70 -7.50 11.30
N PRO A 167 -8.54 -7.83 11.89
CA PRO A 167 -8.34 -7.60 13.32
C PRO A 167 -8.40 -6.12 13.72
N LEU A 168 -7.89 -5.21 12.88
CA LEU A 168 -7.98 -3.77 13.11
C LEU A 168 -9.42 -3.29 13.10
N MET A 169 -10.26 -3.79 12.19
CA MET A 169 -11.70 -3.45 12.15
C MET A 169 -12.36 -3.74 13.49
N LYS A 170 -12.05 -4.88 14.12
CA LYS A 170 -12.55 -5.22 15.44
C LYS A 170 -12.09 -4.24 16.53
N ILE A 171 -10.84 -3.77 16.45
CA ILE A 171 -10.27 -2.82 17.43
C ILE A 171 -10.97 -1.46 17.32
N ILE A 172 -11.22 -0.97 16.10
CA ILE A 172 -11.89 0.31 15.88
C ILE A 172 -13.43 0.23 15.98
N GLY A 173 -13.98 -0.95 16.26
CA GLY A 173 -15.42 -1.15 16.41
C GLY A 173 -16.22 -1.06 15.11
N ALA A 174 -15.59 -1.25 13.94
CA ALA A 174 -16.23 -1.22 12.63
C ALA A 174 -16.28 -2.60 11.99
N ASN A 175 -17.40 -2.93 11.34
CA ASN A 175 -17.49 -4.16 10.55
C ASN A 175 -16.79 -4.02 9.19
N ALA A 176 -16.90 -2.86 8.58
CA ALA A 176 -16.26 -2.47 7.33
C ALA A 176 -16.18 -0.95 7.26
N THR A 177 -15.31 -0.42 6.40
CA THR A 177 -15.23 1.02 6.11
C THR A 177 -15.08 1.26 4.62
N ALA A 178 -15.43 2.45 4.14
CA ALA A 178 -14.95 2.97 2.87
C ALA A 178 -13.54 3.53 3.05
N ARG A 179 -12.68 3.42 2.03
CA ARG A 179 -11.31 3.93 2.06
C ARG A 179 -10.96 4.68 0.80
N ALA A 180 -10.72 5.96 0.92
CA ALA A 180 -10.06 6.78 -0.09
C ALA A 180 -8.55 6.73 0.13
N SER A 181 -7.78 6.65 -0.95
CA SER A 181 -6.32 6.59 -0.91
C SER A 181 -5.77 7.53 -1.97
N PHE A 182 -4.88 8.42 -1.56
CA PHE A 182 -4.21 9.39 -2.42
C PHE A 182 -2.72 9.07 -2.50
N TYR A 183 -2.10 9.43 -3.62
CA TYR A 183 -0.67 9.24 -3.82
C TYR A 183 -0.09 10.42 -4.60
N LEU A 184 1.16 10.33 -5.00
CA LEU A 184 1.94 11.40 -5.63
C LEU A 184 1.30 12.04 -6.89
N TYR A 185 0.35 11.35 -7.53
CA TYR A 185 -0.36 11.81 -8.72
C TYR A 185 -1.73 12.45 -8.44
N ASN A 186 -2.20 12.39 -7.20
CA ASN A 186 -3.46 13.03 -6.83
C ASN A 186 -3.29 14.50 -6.46
N THR A 187 -4.34 15.28 -6.66
CA THR A 187 -4.43 16.70 -6.35
C THR A 187 -5.59 16.99 -5.39
N THR A 188 -5.69 18.21 -4.91
CA THR A 188 -6.84 18.65 -4.09
C THR A 188 -8.16 18.53 -4.84
N GLN A 189 -8.17 18.62 -6.17
CA GLN A 189 -9.36 18.42 -7.00
C GLN A 189 -9.94 16.99 -6.87
N ASP A 190 -9.08 15.98 -6.72
CA ASP A 190 -9.54 14.62 -6.49
C ASP A 190 -10.21 14.48 -5.11
N ALA A 191 -9.71 15.22 -4.12
CA ALA A 191 -10.32 15.29 -2.80
C ALA A 191 -11.67 16.01 -2.82
N ASP A 192 -11.77 17.12 -3.55
CA ASP A 192 -13.02 17.85 -3.74
C ASP A 192 -14.06 16.99 -4.46
N ALA A 193 -13.65 16.24 -5.50
CA ALA A 193 -14.52 15.29 -6.19
C ALA A 193 -15.05 14.20 -5.25
N LEU A 194 -14.22 13.71 -4.32
CA LEU A 194 -14.69 12.77 -3.28
C LEU A 194 -15.78 13.40 -2.41
N ALA A 195 -15.60 14.66 -1.99
CA ALA A 195 -16.58 15.34 -1.15
C ALA A 195 -17.90 15.60 -1.90
N ASP A 196 -17.82 16.03 -3.15
CA ASP A 196 -19.02 16.25 -3.99
C ASP A 196 -19.78 14.94 -4.23
N ALA A 197 -19.08 13.83 -4.42
CA ALA A 197 -19.69 12.52 -4.56
C ALA A 197 -20.34 12.04 -3.24
N LEU A 198 -19.75 12.37 -2.07
CA LEU A 198 -20.35 12.08 -0.76
C LEU A 198 -21.62 12.89 -0.53
N ASP A 199 -21.68 14.16 -0.95
CA ASP A 199 -22.91 14.94 -0.89
C ASP A 199 -24.00 14.32 -1.77
N SER A 200 -23.65 13.94 -3.00
CA SER A 200 -24.58 13.25 -3.91
C SER A 200 -25.10 11.93 -3.32
N ALA A 201 -24.26 11.19 -2.61
CA ALA A 201 -24.68 9.98 -1.91
C ALA A 201 -25.70 10.27 -0.78
N SER A 202 -25.59 11.44 -0.15
CA SER A 202 -26.51 11.89 0.90
C SER A 202 -27.94 12.15 0.39
N ASP A 203 -28.08 12.42 -0.90
CA ASP A 203 -29.40 12.66 -1.53
C ASP A 203 -30.10 11.36 -1.91
N ILE A 204 -29.38 10.24 -1.90
CA ILE A 204 -29.89 8.92 -2.30
C ILE A 204 -30.32 8.09 -1.09
N PHE A 205 -29.66 8.25 0.05
CA PHE A 205 -29.87 7.52 1.31
C PHE A 205 -30.41 8.41 2.41
#